data_0872cced5366387514efb3583e330b2c
#
_entry.id   0872cced5366387514efb3583e330b2c
#
_cell.length_a   1.000
_cell.length_b   1.000
_cell.length_c   1.000
_cell.angle_alpha   90.00
_cell.angle_beta   90.00
_cell.angle_gamma   90.00
#
_symmetry.space_group_name_H-M   'P 1'
#
loop_
_entity.id
_entity.type
_entity.pdbx_description
1 polymer ?
#
loop_
_entity_poly.entity_id
_entity_poly.type
_entity_poly.pdbx_seq_one_letter_code
_entity_poly.pdbx_strand_id
1 'polypeptide(L)'
;MRSKRLLASSAVILASAATLAACGSNSSQSSAKKQTLTWMNTAEMTTLDASKATDGASYEQINNVEEGLYLLGKNAKVQNALATSTKNSADGKTWTFTIRKDAKWSNGDPVTAKDFVYSWRRTIDPKTASEYSYLFSGIKNADAIVSGKKKPAALGIKADGKYKLTVTLEKRIPYFKLLMAFPLFFPQNQKFIEKMGSKYATSSKYMVYNGPFKQVGWTGSNLSWKLVKNPTYWDKKSVKLDTVKFSVQKTPSTDYNLYQSGKLDAAFLDAQATKSLKGKTGYTQRKMSTTQYLSYNTKKHPEFKNKNLRL
;
A
#
# COMPACT_ATOMS: atom_id res chain seq x y z
N MET A 1 -62.91 57.48 2.66
CA MET A 1 -62.53 56.05 2.43
C MET A 1 -61.16 55.87 1.81
N ARG A 2 -60.16 56.74 2.03
CA ARG A 2 -58.81 56.62 1.42
C ARG A 2 -57.65 56.37 2.41
N SER A 3 -57.89 56.44 3.71
CA SER A 3 -56.84 56.31 4.73
C SER A 3 -56.64 54.89 5.32
N LYS A 4 -57.53 53.95 5.06
CA LYS A 4 -57.40 52.57 5.59
C LYS A 4 -56.60 51.62 4.70
N ARG A 5 -56.27 52.01 3.45
CA ARG A 5 -55.48 51.16 2.53
C ARG A 5 -53.97 51.35 2.62
N LEU A 6 -53.51 52.44 3.20
CA LEU A 6 -52.10 52.78 3.36
C LEU A 6 -51.47 52.10 4.60
N LEU A 7 -52.25 51.75 5.61
CA LEU A 7 -51.77 51.08 6.80
C LEU A 7 -51.57 49.55 6.62
N ALA A 8 -52.29 48.93 5.65
CA ALA A 8 -52.15 47.52 5.36
C ALA A 8 -50.86 47.18 4.55
N SER A 9 -50.41 48.15 3.74
CA SER A 9 -49.21 47.97 2.92
C SER A 9 -47.89 48.06 3.68
N SER A 10 -47.91 48.83 4.78
CA SER A 10 -46.70 49.02 5.63
C SER A 10 -46.46 47.84 6.56
N ALA A 11 -47.51 47.10 6.94
CA ALA A 11 -47.37 45.92 7.81
C ALA A 11 -46.81 44.69 7.08
N VAL A 12 -47.03 44.58 5.76
CA VAL A 12 -46.52 43.46 4.95
C VAL A 12 -45.03 43.64 4.64
N ILE A 13 -44.53 44.85 4.51
CA ILE A 13 -43.10 45.14 4.25
C ILE A 13 -42.27 44.90 5.51
N LEU A 14 -42.77 45.14 6.71
CA LEU A 14 -42.06 44.84 7.98
C LEU A 14 -42.04 43.34 8.28
N ALA A 15 -43.03 42.54 7.86
CA ALA A 15 -43.04 41.09 8.05
C ALA A 15 -42.06 40.39 7.12
N SER A 16 -41.80 40.91 5.93
CA SER A 16 -40.83 40.33 4.98
C SER A 16 -39.39 40.67 5.32
N ALA A 17 -39.12 41.72 6.09
CA ALA A 17 -37.75 42.04 6.58
C ALA A 17 -37.33 41.15 7.76
N ALA A 18 -38.28 40.65 8.57
CA ALA A 18 -37.98 39.76 9.70
C ALA A 18 -37.66 38.31 9.29
N THR A 19 -38.08 37.86 8.12
CA THR A 19 -37.79 36.50 7.61
C THR A 19 -36.41 36.38 6.94
N LEU A 20 -35.76 37.49 6.53
CA LEU A 20 -34.40 37.47 6.00
C LEU A 20 -33.33 37.50 7.10
N ALA A 21 -33.67 37.92 8.33
CA ALA A 21 -32.72 37.93 9.45
C ALA A 21 -32.58 36.56 10.14
N ALA A 22 -33.48 35.59 9.86
CA ALA A 22 -33.43 34.23 10.44
C ALA A 22 -32.50 33.27 9.69
N CYS A 23 -31.96 33.65 8.54
CA CYS A 23 -30.99 32.84 7.79
C CYS A 23 -29.52 33.22 8.03
N GLY A 24 -29.24 34.09 8.98
CA GLY A 24 -27.90 34.70 9.20
C GLY A 24 -27.10 34.20 10.39
N SER A 25 -27.52 33.14 11.10
CA SER A 25 -26.76 32.60 12.24
C SER A 25 -26.86 31.07 12.35
N ASN A 26 -26.73 30.37 11.22
CA ASN A 26 -26.17 29.03 11.28
C ASN A 26 -24.65 29.17 11.17
N SER A 27 -23.95 29.17 12.29
CA SER A 27 -22.56 28.73 12.34
C SER A 27 -22.56 27.29 11.79
N SER A 28 -22.55 27.19 10.47
CA SER A 28 -22.18 25.94 9.80
C SER A 28 -20.78 25.63 10.28
N GLN A 29 -20.68 24.84 11.36
CA GLN A 29 -19.56 23.94 11.48
C GLN A 29 -19.46 23.28 10.11
N SER A 30 -18.58 23.78 9.26
CA SER A 30 -18.23 23.15 8.01
C SER A 30 -17.65 21.81 8.38
N SER A 31 -18.50 20.80 8.44
CA SER A 31 -18.03 19.41 8.50
C SER A 31 -17.10 19.27 7.30
N ALA A 32 -15.82 19.24 7.55
CA ALA A 32 -14.80 19.16 6.50
C ALA A 32 -15.20 18.01 5.58
N LYS A 33 -15.49 18.35 4.32
CA LYS A 33 -15.98 17.39 3.33
C LYS A 33 -14.98 16.23 3.29
N LYS A 34 -15.44 15.01 3.57
CA LYS A 34 -14.60 13.82 3.60
C LYS A 34 -13.81 13.71 2.30
N GLN A 35 -12.50 13.64 2.40
CA GLN A 35 -11.59 13.49 1.27
C GLN A 35 -11.62 12.05 0.78
N THR A 36 -12.33 11.81 -0.32
CA THR A 36 -12.49 10.47 -0.93
C THR A 36 -11.84 10.47 -2.31
N LEU A 37 -11.08 9.42 -2.60
CA LEU A 37 -10.54 9.11 -3.92
C LEU A 37 -11.18 7.81 -4.41
N THR A 38 -11.61 7.76 -5.67
CA THR A 38 -12.07 6.54 -6.34
C THR A 38 -11.00 6.10 -7.35
N TRP A 39 -10.46 4.92 -7.13
CA TRP A 39 -9.31 4.39 -7.87
C TRP A 39 -9.61 3.00 -8.42
N MET A 40 -8.84 2.57 -9.39
CA MET A 40 -8.93 1.24 -9.98
C MET A 40 -7.73 0.37 -9.60
N ASN A 41 -7.94 -0.92 -9.60
CA ASN A 41 -6.91 -1.94 -9.63
C ASN A 41 -6.98 -2.67 -10.97
N THR A 42 -5.87 -2.86 -11.64
CA THR A 42 -5.84 -3.43 -13.01
C THR A 42 -6.01 -4.95 -13.04
N ALA A 43 -5.91 -5.59 -11.88
CA ALA A 43 -6.11 -7.03 -11.71
C ALA A 43 -6.68 -7.32 -10.31
N GLU A 44 -7.22 -8.51 -10.15
CA GLU A 44 -7.60 -9.03 -8.85
C GLU A 44 -6.34 -9.26 -8.01
N MET A 45 -6.37 -8.90 -6.73
CA MET A 45 -5.29 -9.26 -5.82
C MET A 45 -5.49 -10.68 -5.31
N THR A 46 -4.39 -11.40 -5.13
CA THR A 46 -4.42 -12.80 -4.70
C THR A 46 -4.36 -12.94 -3.19
N THR A 47 -3.68 -12.03 -2.50
CA THR A 47 -3.46 -12.09 -1.05
C THR A 47 -3.00 -10.75 -0.48
N LEU A 48 -3.18 -10.58 0.83
CA LEU A 48 -2.53 -9.52 1.61
C LEU A 48 -1.32 -10.02 2.41
N ASP A 49 -0.97 -11.31 2.28
CA ASP A 49 0.22 -11.88 2.93
C ASP A 49 1.48 -11.46 2.18
N ALA A 50 2.25 -10.52 2.73
CA ALA A 50 3.50 -10.04 2.14
C ALA A 50 4.53 -11.16 1.88
N SER A 51 4.48 -12.28 2.63
CA SER A 51 5.34 -13.44 2.41
C SER A 51 4.95 -14.28 1.19
N LYS A 52 3.70 -14.17 0.72
CA LYS A 52 3.12 -15.00 -0.35
C LYS A 52 2.71 -14.21 -1.59
N ALA A 53 2.60 -12.90 -1.49
CA ALA A 53 2.25 -12.04 -2.63
C ALA A 53 3.32 -12.14 -3.72
N THR A 54 2.87 -12.26 -4.99
CA THR A 54 3.75 -12.31 -6.18
C THR A 54 3.27 -11.40 -7.30
N ASP A 55 2.10 -10.78 -7.15
CA ASP A 55 1.47 -9.95 -8.16
C ASP A 55 1.46 -8.46 -7.80
N GLY A 56 1.47 -7.61 -8.81
CA GLY A 56 1.51 -6.16 -8.65
C GLY A 56 0.27 -5.59 -7.95
N ALA A 57 -0.90 -6.21 -8.15
CA ALA A 57 -2.16 -5.77 -7.54
C ALA A 57 -2.15 -5.96 -6.02
N SER A 58 -1.65 -7.13 -5.55
CA SER A 58 -1.45 -7.40 -4.13
C SER A 58 -0.42 -6.44 -3.52
N TYR A 59 0.74 -6.23 -4.18
CA TYR A 59 1.77 -5.31 -3.68
C TYR A 59 1.31 -3.86 -3.63
N GLU A 60 0.49 -3.40 -4.57
CA GLU A 60 -0.09 -2.06 -4.51
C GLU A 60 -0.92 -1.90 -3.23
N GLN A 61 -1.76 -2.88 -2.91
CA GLN A 61 -2.56 -2.82 -1.68
C GLN A 61 -1.71 -2.92 -0.43
N ILE A 62 -0.76 -3.86 -0.36
CA ILE A 62 0.14 -4.02 0.79
C ILE A 62 0.91 -2.72 1.07
N ASN A 63 1.46 -2.06 0.05
CA ASN A 63 2.17 -0.78 0.19
C ASN A 63 1.30 0.37 0.73
N ASN A 64 -0.02 0.28 0.60
CA ASN A 64 -0.93 1.29 1.15
C ASN A 64 -1.37 0.99 2.59
N VAL A 65 -1.29 -0.26 3.02
CA VAL A 65 -1.81 -0.68 4.34
C VAL A 65 -0.73 -1.15 5.30
N GLU A 66 0.47 -1.40 4.81
CA GLU A 66 1.63 -1.79 5.61
C GLU A 66 2.83 -0.88 5.32
N GLU A 67 3.81 -0.87 6.23
CA GLU A 67 5.01 -0.08 6.15
C GLU A 67 6.22 -0.89 6.66
N GLY A 68 7.34 -0.78 5.93
CA GLY A 68 8.60 -1.42 6.27
C GLY A 68 9.61 -0.49 6.94
N LEU A 69 10.89 -0.89 6.97
CA LEU A 69 11.98 -0.04 7.45
C LEU A 69 12.08 1.25 6.62
N TYR A 70 11.88 1.11 5.32
CA TYR A 70 11.87 2.20 4.35
C TYR A 70 10.65 2.11 3.45
N LEU A 71 10.37 3.19 2.75
CA LEU A 71 9.41 3.25 1.66
C LEU A 71 10.06 3.90 0.43
N LEU A 72 9.45 3.68 -0.74
CA LEU A 72 9.83 4.34 -1.97
C LEU A 72 9.01 5.60 -2.17
N GLY A 73 9.65 6.74 -2.11
CA GLY A 73 9.05 8.02 -2.46
C GLY A 73 9.11 8.31 -3.96
N LYS A 74 8.85 9.55 -4.33
CA LYS A 74 8.90 10.02 -5.71
C LYS A 74 10.25 9.67 -6.36
N ASN A 75 10.22 9.20 -7.59
CA ASN A 75 11.38 8.77 -8.38
C ASN A 75 12.18 7.62 -7.73
N ALA A 76 11.50 6.71 -7.06
CA ALA A 76 12.09 5.56 -6.34
C ALA A 76 13.14 5.96 -5.28
N LYS A 77 13.10 7.19 -4.77
CA LYS A 77 13.98 7.62 -3.70
C LYS A 77 13.61 6.93 -2.40
N VAL A 78 14.56 6.21 -1.81
CA VAL A 78 14.37 5.52 -0.52
C VAL A 78 14.22 6.55 0.60
N GLN A 79 13.14 6.46 1.35
CA GLN A 79 12.81 7.32 2.49
C GLN A 79 12.69 6.50 3.78
N ASN A 80 13.03 7.10 4.90
CA ASN A 80 12.83 6.47 6.21
C ASN A 80 11.33 6.30 6.48
N ALA A 81 10.97 5.15 7.03
CA ALA A 81 9.63 4.83 7.43
C ALA A 81 9.63 4.34 8.90
N LEU A 82 9.57 3.04 9.16
CA LEU A 82 9.73 2.54 10.52
C LEU A 82 11.15 2.68 11.07
N ALA A 83 12.17 2.73 10.21
CA ALA A 83 13.54 3.03 10.63
C ALA A 83 13.75 4.53 10.79
N THR A 84 14.06 5.00 12.01
CA THR A 84 14.41 6.39 12.31
C THR A 84 15.89 6.67 12.05
N SER A 85 16.75 5.66 12.24
CA SER A 85 18.17 5.74 11.93
C SER A 85 18.71 4.38 11.49
N THR A 86 19.81 4.43 10.75
CA THR A 86 20.50 3.24 10.25
C THR A 86 21.99 3.43 10.37
N LYS A 87 22.66 2.40 10.88
CA LYS A 87 24.12 2.30 10.91
C LYS A 87 24.55 1.09 10.10
N ASN A 88 25.64 1.23 9.37
CA ASN A 88 26.27 0.15 8.62
C ASN A 88 27.74 0.01 9.08
N SER A 89 28.22 -1.21 9.23
CA SER A 89 29.64 -1.47 9.53
C SER A 89 30.52 -1.06 8.35
N ALA A 90 31.81 -0.82 8.61
CA ALA A 90 32.78 -0.40 7.58
C ALA A 90 32.88 -1.41 6.42
N ASP A 91 32.76 -2.70 6.70
CA ASP A 91 32.76 -3.77 5.70
C ASP A 91 31.43 -3.91 4.96
N GLY A 92 30.40 -3.16 5.35
CA GLY A 92 29.06 -3.16 4.73
C GLY A 92 28.24 -4.40 5.01
N LYS A 93 28.64 -5.27 5.96
CA LYS A 93 27.95 -6.54 6.24
C LYS A 93 27.01 -6.50 7.42
N THR A 94 27.16 -5.58 8.36
CA THR A 94 26.27 -5.47 9.52
C THR A 94 25.47 -4.19 9.45
N TRP A 95 24.16 -4.35 9.38
CA TRP A 95 23.20 -3.25 9.35
C TRP A 95 22.43 -3.20 10.66
N THR A 96 22.39 -2.03 11.29
CA THR A 96 21.62 -1.81 12.51
C THR A 96 20.60 -0.72 12.28
N PHE A 97 19.34 -1.04 12.53
CA PHE A 97 18.19 -0.14 12.36
C PHE A 97 17.62 0.21 13.73
N THR A 98 17.36 1.48 13.95
CA THR A 98 16.55 1.93 15.09
C THR A 98 15.12 2.09 14.62
N ILE A 99 14.21 1.30 15.18
CA ILE A 99 12.78 1.33 14.85
C ILE A 99 12.11 2.40 15.71
N ARG A 100 11.18 3.13 15.14
CA ARG A 100 10.40 4.16 15.85
C ARG A 100 9.55 3.55 16.96
N LYS A 101 9.43 4.27 18.07
CA LYS A 101 8.72 3.78 19.26
C LYS A 101 7.20 4.05 19.21
N ASP A 102 6.76 4.94 18.35
CA ASP A 102 5.37 5.42 18.20
C ASP A 102 4.57 4.66 17.13
N ALA A 103 5.22 3.74 16.38
CA ALA A 103 4.53 2.87 15.43
C ALA A 103 3.69 1.80 16.13
N LYS A 104 2.46 1.65 15.67
CA LYS A 104 1.49 0.66 16.19
C LYS A 104 0.79 -0.06 15.05
N TRP A 105 0.46 -1.30 15.29
CA TRP A 105 -0.51 -2.05 14.52
C TRP A 105 -1.92 -1.51 14.75
N SER A 106 -2.82 -1.74 13.82
CA SER A 106 -4.21 -1.25 13.90
C SER A 106 -5.03 -1.86 15.04
N ASN A 107 -4.54 -2.93 15.67
CA ASN A 107 -5.09 -3.53 16.87
C ASN A 107 -4.51 -2.92 18.18
N GLY A 108 -3.61 -1.92 18.05
CA GLY A 108 -2.99 -1.23 19.19
C GLY A 108 -1.63 -1.79 19.64
N ASP A 109 -1.24 -2.99 19.21
CA ASP A 109 0.06 -3.57 19.52
C ASP A 109 1.19 -2.66 18.99
N PRO A 110 2.33 -2.50 19.70
CA PRO A 110 3.48 -1.78 19.18
C PRO A 110 4.14 -2.56 18.03
N VAL A 111 4.62 -1.85 17.01
CA VAL A 111 5.52 -2.43 16.00
C VAL A 111 6.93 -2.51 16.61
N THR A 112 7.56 -3.67 16.55
CA THR A 112 8.83 -3.95 17.21
C THR A 112 9.85 -4.64 16.29
N ALA A 113 11.10 -4.72 16.73
CA ALA A 113 12.15 -5.47 16.04
C ALA A 113 11.81 -6.98 15.93
N LYS A 114 11.05 -7.52 16.89
CA LYS A 114 10.61 -8.93 16.84
C LYS A 114 9.65 -9.22 15.70
N ASP A 115 8.82 -8.25 15.29
CA ASP A 115 7.91 -8.41 14.16
C ASP A 115 8.68 -8.58 12.84
N PHE A 116 9.81 -7.91 12.67
CA PHE A 116 10.73 -8.11 11.54
C PHE A 116 11.43 -9.47 11.59
N VAL A 117 11.94 -9.86 12.76
CA VAL A 117 12.60 -11.17 12.94
C VAL A 117 11.63 -12.30 12.62
N TYR A 118 10.40 -12.22 13.13
CA TYR A 118 9.35 -13.19 12.85
C TYR A 118 9.00 -13.23 11.36
N SER A 119 8.71 -12.06 10.76
CA SER A 119 8.34 -11.94 9.35
C SER A 119 9.38 -12.58 8.43
N TRP A 120 10.65 -12.22 8.60
CA TRP A 120 11.71 -12.71 7.72
C TRP A 120 11.97 -14.19 7.88
N ARG A 121 11.96 -14.69 9.12
CA ARG A 121 12.10 -16.13 9.40
C ARG A 121 10.92 -16.92 8.84
N ARG A 122 9.70 -16.40 8.96
CA ARG A 122 8.52 -17.00 8.36
C ARG A 122 8.62 -17.02 6.84
N THR A 123 9.01 -15.92 6.22
CA THR A 123 9.08 -15.80 4.74
C THR A 123 10.08 -16.77 4.13
N ILE A 124 11.25 -16.99 4.74
CA ILE A 124 12.28 -17.90 4.22
C ILE A 124 12.08 -19.35 4.65
N ASP A 125 11.15 -19.64 5.55
CA ASP A 125 10.83 -21.03 5.94
C ASP A 125 10.25 -21.75 4.71
N PRO A 126 10.82 -22.88 4.26
CA PRO A 126 10.27 -23.66 3.16
C PRO A 126 8.78 -24.03 3.34
N LYS A 127 8.31 -24.17 4.57
CA LYS A 127 6.90 -24.43 4.90
C LYS A 127 5.97 -23.28 4.49
N THR A 128 6.45 -22.06 4.43
CA THR A 128 5.68 -20.89 3.96
C THR A 128 5.49 -20.92 2.44
N ALA A 129 6.37 -21.60 1.72
CA ALA A 129 6.37 -21.70 0.26
C ALA A 129 6.36 -20.31 -0.43
N SER A 130 7.16 -19.36 0.09
CA SER A 130 7.31 -18.03 -0.51
C SER A 130 8.10 -18.13 -1.81
N GLU A 131 7.48 -17.79 -2.93
CA GLU A 131 8.12 -17.80 -4.25
C GLU A 131 9.27 -16.79 -4.35
N TYR A 132 9.24 -15.72 -3.52
CA TYR A 132 10.24 -14.66 -3.50
C TYR A 132 11.28 -14.83 -2.37
N SER A 133 11.30 -15.98 -1.69
CA SER A 133 12.28 -16.25 -0.63
C SER A 133 13.74 -16.10 -1.09
N TYR A 134 14.04 -16.29 -2.38
CA TYR A 134 15.37 -16.07 -2.96
C TYR A 134 15.88 -14.63 -2.85
N LEU A 135 15.01 -13.63 -2.67
CA LEU A 135 15.40 -12.23 -2.46
C LEU A 135 16.12 -11.99 -1.13
N PHE A 136 16.05 -12.95 -0.20
CA PHE A 136 16.86 -12.95 1.03
C PHE A 136 18.31 -13.38 0.80
N SER A 137 18.68 -13.85 -0.40
CA SER A 137 20.04 -14.29 -0.72
C SER A 137 21.08 -13.22 -0.37
N GLY A 138 22.15 -13.65 0.25
CA GLY A 138 23.22 -12.77 0.77
C GLY A 138 22.99 -12.27 2.20
N ILE A 139 21.82 -12.44 2.80
CA ILE A 139 21.66 -12.37 4.25
C ILE A 139 22.23 -13.66 4.85
N LYS A 140 23.00 -13.56 5.93
CA LYS A 140 23.68 -14.70 6.55
C LYS A 140 22.73 -15.89 6.74
N ASN A 141 23.13 -17.04 6.22
CA ASN A 141 22.40 -18.32 6.24
C ASN A 141 21.09 -18.38 5.41
N ALA A 142 20.68 -17.33 4.70
CA ALA A 142 19.42 -17.35 3.96
C ALA A 142 19.34 -18.49 2.96
N ASP A 143 20.34 -18.66 2.09
CA ASP A 143 20.35 -19.68 1.05
C ASP A 143 20.34 -21.11 1.63
N ALA A 144 21.01 -21.31 2.76
CA ALA A 144 21.02 -22.59 3.46
C ALA A 144 19.66 -22.92 4.10
N ILE A 145 18.91 -21.90 4.52
CA ILE A 145 17.55 -22.07 5.07
C ILE A 145 16.56 -22.37 3.94
N VAL A 146 16.57 -21.57 2.87
CA VAL A 146 15.69 -21.79 1.70
C VAL A 146 15.89 -23.17 1.10
N SER A 147 17.13 -23.70 1.08
CA SER A 147 17.45 -25.05 0.64
C SER A 147 17.18 -26.16 1.68
N GLY A 148 16.61 -25.82 2.85
CA GLY A 148 16.28 -26.77 3.92
C GLY A 148 17.48 -27.27 4.75
N LYS A 149 18.70 -26.76 4.50
CA LYS A 149 19.92 -27.19 5.21
C LYS A 149 20.07 -26.57 6.61
N LYS A 150 19.36 -25.47 6.88
CA LYS A 150 19.34 -24.80 8.20
C LYS A 150 17.91 -24.43 8.59
N LYS A 151 17.68 -24.30 9.90
CA LYS A 151 16.40 -23.84 10.44
C LYS A 151 16.25 -22.32 10.26
N PRO A 152 15.02 -21.76 10.11
CA PRO A 152 14.76 -20.31 9.98
C PRO A 152 15.38 -19.47 11.10
N ALA A 153 15.50 -20.03 12.31
CA ALA A 153 16.11 -19.36 13.45
C ALA A 153 17.58 -18.95 13.23
N ALA A 154 18.31 -19.62 12.32
CA ALA A 154 19.69 -19.34 11.99
C ALA A 154 19.89 -18.13 11.05
N LEU A 155 18.81 -17.52 10.53
CA LEU A 155 18.89 -16.32 9.68
C LEU A 155 19.65 -15.21 10.39
N GLY A 156 20.53 -14.51 9.66
CA GLY A 156 21.31 -13.39 10.13
C GLY A 156 20.49 -12.14 10.46
N ILE A 157 19.45 -12.30 11.27
CA ILE A 157 18.60 -11.22 11.78
C ILE A 157 18.34 -11.42 13.27
N LYS A 158 18.44 -10.34 14.06
CA LYS A 158 18.13 -10.38 15.50
C LYS A 158 17.52 -9.07 15.98
N ALA A 159 16.69 -9.17 17.00
CA ALA A 159 16.21 -8.04 17.77
C ALA A 159 17.13 -7.81 18.97
N ASP A 160 17.81 -6.68 19.02
CA ASP A 160 18.62 -6.24 20.14
C ASP A 160 17.78 -5.33 21.05
N GLY A 161 16.86 -5.92 21.80
CA GLY A 161 15.83 -5.22 22.53
C GLY A 161 14.57 -4.94 21.67
N LYS A 162 13.69 -4.04 22.13
CA LYS A 162 12.37 -3.84 21.55
C LYS A 162 12.39 -3.12 20.20
N TYR A 163 13.31 -2.17 20.01
CA TYR A 163 13.30 -1.24 18.88
C TYR A 163 14.63 -1.17 18.12
N LYS A 164 15.51 -2.13 18.30
CA LYS A 164 16.77 -2.22 17.57
C LYS A 164 16.85 -3.53 16.82
N LEU A 165 16.99 -3.45 15.51
CA LEU A 165 17.11 -4.59 14.61
C LEU A 165 18.52 -4.63 14.04
N THR A 166 19.16 -5.80 14.11
CA THR A 166 20.46 -6.02 13.48
C THR A 166 20.35 -7.11 12.43
N VAL A 167 20.89 -6.82 11.25
CA VAL A 167 20.94 -7.75 10.11
C VAL A 167 22.40 -7.97 9.73
N THR A 168 22.79 -9.23 9.56
CA THR A 168 24.13 -9.62 9.13
C THR A 168 24.06 -10.21 7.74
N LEU A 169 24.90 -9.71 6.83
CA LEU A 169 25.06 -10.16 5.46
C LEU A 169 26.30 -11.04 5.32
N GLU A 170 26.31 -11.97 4.38
CA GLU A 170 27.48 -12.75 4.01
C GLU A 170 28.48 -11.92 3.21
N LYS A 171 27.97 -11.03 2.37
CA LYS A 171 28.74 -10.07 1.56
C LYS A 171 28.04 -8.72 1.53
N ARG A 172 28.79 -7.68 1.17
CA ARG A 172 28.25 -6.34 0.94
C ARG A 172 27.21 -6.38 -0.21
N ILE A 173 26.02 -5.86 0.06
CA ILE A 173 24.93 -5.70 -0.93
C ILE A 173 24.68 -4.20 -1.11
N PRO A 174 25.10 -3.59 -2.24
CA PRO A 174 25.00 -2.14 -2.45
C PRO A 174 23.55 -1.63 -2.42
N TYR A 175 22.60 -2.44 -2.89
CA TYR A 175 21.17 -2.13 -2.97
C TYR A 175 20.36 -2.64 -1.76
N PHE A 176 21.00 -3.07 -0.68
CA PHE A 176 20.33 -3.64 0.48
C PHE A 176 19.26 -2.70 1.07
N LYS A 177 19.57 -1.40 1.15
CA LYS A 177 18.62 -0.39 1.63
C LYS A 177 17.36 -0.31 0.76
N LEU A 178 17.52 -0.48 -0.56
CA LEU A 178 16.39 -0.48 -1.49
C LEU A 178 15.49 -1.71 -1.29
N LEU A 179 16.10 -2.89 -1.06
CA LEU A 179 15.35 -4.11 -0.77
C LEU A 179 14.45 -3.94 0.48
N MET A 180 14.91 -3.23 1.49
CA MET A 180 14.15 -3.01 2.73
C MET A 180 12.88 -2.16 2.56
N ALA A 181 12.69 -1.55 1.40
CA ALA A 181 11.46 -0.86 1.02
C ALA A 181 10.47 -1.75 0.26
N PHE A 182 10.84 -3.01 -0.02
CA PHE A 182 9.97 -3.95 -0.71
C PHE A 182 9.09 -4.72 0.31
N PRO A 183 7.79 -4.91 0.04
CA PRO A 183 6.84 -5.48 1.01
C PRO A 183 7.22 -6.83 1.60
N LEU A 184 7.97 -7.66 0.87
CA LEU A 184 8.47 -8.95 1.35
C LEU A 184 9.26 -8.82 2.67
N PHE A 185 9.90 -7.67 2.91
CA PHE A 185 10.72 -7.37 4.08
C PHE A 185 9.98 -6.58 5.16
N PHE A 186 8.67 -6.34 5.01
CA PHE A 186 7.86 -5.64 5.99
C PHE A 186 7.67 -6.49 7.26
N PRO A 187 7.43 -5.87 8.43
CA PRO A 187 7.18 -6.59 9.67
C PRO A 187 5.86 -7.33 9.62
N GLN A 188 5.69 -8.36 10.42
CA GLN A 188 4.44 -9.11 10.57
C GLN A 188 4.15 -9.32 12.06
N ASN A 189 2.89 -9.10 12.47
CA ASN A 189 2.46 -9.29 13.86
C ASN A 189 2.30 -10.79 14.15
N GLN A 190 3.33 -11.39 14.79
CA GLN A 190 3.37 -12.81 15.10
C GLN A 190 2.10 -13.27 15.83
N LYS A 191 1.73 -12.59 16.92
CA LYS A 191 0.58 -12.95 17.75
C LYS A 191 -0.72 -13.01 16.95
N PHE A 192 -0.89 -12.05 16.04
CA PHE A 192 -2.08 -12.00 15.19
C PHE A 192 -2.08 -13.12 14.15
N ILE A 193 -0.94 -13.37 13.48
CA ILE A 193 -0.80 -14.42 12.46
C ILE A 193 -1.05 -15.79 13.07
N GLU A 194 -0.44 -16.09 14.21
CA GLU A 194 -0.65 -17.36 14.92
C GLU A 194 -2.11 -17.54 15.35
N LYS A 195 -2.76 -16.47 15.80
CA LYS A 195 -4.20 -16.49 16.15
C LYS A 195 -5.08 -16.74 14.91
N MET A 196 -4.76 -16.18 13.77
CA MET A 196 -5.56 -16.32 12.54
C MET A 196 -5.29 -17.65 11.82
N GLY A 197 -4.09 -18.22 11.95
CA GLY A 197 -3.70 -19.46 11.28
C GLY A 197 -3.88 -19.36 9.76
N SER A 198 -4.55 -20.34 9.16
CA SER A 198 -4.80 -20.40 7.72
C SER A 198 -5.68 -19.26 7.17
N LYS A 199 -6.42 -18.56 8.03
CA LYS A 199 -7.26 -17.42 7.64
C LYS A 199 -6.46 -16.13 7.44
N TYR A 200 -5.21 -16.05 7.95
CA TYR A 200 -4.41 -14.83 7.84
C TYR A 200 -4.32 -14.36 6.38
N ALA A 201 -4.56 -13.07 6.17
CA ALA A 201 -4.46 -12.37 4.88
C ALA A 201 -5.38 -12.88 3.74
N THR A 202 -6.37 -13.74 4.03
CA THR A 202 -7.36 -14.22 3.05
C THR A 202 -8.50 -13.23 2.83
N SER A 203 -8.63 -12.24 3.69
CA SER A 203 -9.57 -11.10 3.53
C SER A 203 -9.16 -9.96 4.46
N SER A 204 -9.69 -8.77 4.23
CA SER A 204 -9.43 -7.60 5.09
C SER A 204 -9.82 -7.82 6.56
N LYS A 205 -10.75 -8.73 6.85
CA LYS A 205 -11.16 -9.11 8.22
C LYS A 205 -10.03 -9.82 8.98
N TYR A 206 -9.16 -10.53 8.28
CA TYR A 206 -8.10 -11.35 8.86
C TYR A 206 -6.72 -10.71 8.69
N MET A 207 -6.68 -9.37 8.84
CA MET A 207 -5.47 -8.55 8.78
C MET A 207 -5.38 -7.56 9.93
N VAL A 208 -4.17 -7.19 10.29
CA VAL A 208 -3.82 -6.00 11.06
C VAL A 208 -2.82 -5.19 10.25
N TYR A 209 -2.87 -3.89 10.37
CA TYR A 209 -2.20 -2.94 9.50
C TYR A 209 -1.32 -2.00 10.31
N ASN A 210 -0.16 -1.64 9.78
CA ASN A 210 0.73 -0.64 10.39
C ASN A 210 1.01 0.56 9.48
N GLY A 211 0.43 0.57 8.28
CA GLY A 211 0.55 1.63 7.28
C GLY A 211 -0.52 2.73 7.42
N PRO A 212 -0.53 3.67 6.46
CA PRO A 212 -1.41 4.85 6.47
C PRO A 212 -2.90 4.53 6.39
N PHE A 213 -3.26 3.41 5.78
CA PHE A 213 -4.65 2.97 5.65
C PHE A 213 -4.87 1.57 6.22
N LYS A 214 -6.15 1.25 6.43
CA LYS A 214 -6.66 -0.11 6.68
C LYS A 214 -7.54 -0.50 5.50
N GLN A 215 -7.38 -1.71 4.99
CA GLN A 215 -8.30 -2.23 3.99
C GLN A 215 -9.57 -2.76 4.67
N VAL A 216 -10.73 -2.46 4.08
CA VAL A 216 -12.04 -2.94 4.54
C VAL A 216 -12.89 -3.39 3.35
N GLY A 217 -13.67 -4.45 3.56
CA GLY A 217 -14.64 -4.93 2.59
C GLY A 217 -14.07 -5.86 1.50
N TRP A 218 -12.77 -6.19 1.51
CA TRP A 218 -12.26 -7.27 0.66
C TRP A 218 -12.50 -8.63 1.32
N THR A 219 -13.15 -9.53 0.60
CA THR A 219 -13.56 -10.85 1.09
C THR A 219 -12.64 -11.98 0.60
N GLY A 220 -11.65 -11.68 -0.23
CA GLY A 220 -10.75 -12.65 -0.87
C GLY A 220 -11.01 -12.82 -2.38
N SER A 221 -12.21 -12.47 -2.86
CA SER A 221 -12.59 -12.67 -4.27
C SER A 221 -13.47 -11.57 -4.86
N ASN A 222 -13.95 -10.63 -4.05
CA ASN A 222 -14.78 -9.54 -4.57
C ASN A 222 -13.93 -8.47 -5.30
N LEU A 223 -14.55 -7.79 -6.26
CA LEU A 223 -13.88 -6.87 -7.18
C LEU A 223 -13.91 -5.40 -6.69
N SER A 224 -14.29 -5.16 -5.45
CA SER A 224 -14.30 -3.81 -4.89
C SER A 224 -14.08 -3.82 -3.39
N TRP A 225 -13.36 -2.82 -2.88
CA TRP A 225 -13.08 -2.63 -1.45
C TRP A 225 -12.75 -1.16 -1.18
N LYS A 226 -12.43 -0.86 0.06
CA LYS A 226 -12.01 0.49 0.48
C LYS A 226 -10.73 0.41 1.30
N LEU A 227 -9.92 1.44 1.17
CA LEU A 227 -8.91 1.81 2.15
C LEU A 227 -9.49 2.95 2.98
N VAL A 228 -9.45 2.81 4.30
CA VAL A 228 -9.87 3.85 5.24
C VAL A 228 -8.67 4.30 6.05
N LYS A 229 -8.57 5.60 6.34
CA LYS A 229 -7.47 6.17 7.11
C LYS A 229 -7.24 5.38 8.40
N ASN A 230 -5.99 5.03 8.68
CA ASN A 230 -5.61 4.29 9.88
C ASN A 230 -5.36 5.26 11.06
N PRO A 231 -6.20 5.29 12.09
CA PRO A 231 -6.05 6.23 13.21
C PRO A 231 -4.84 5.92 14.09
N THR A 232 -4.28 4.69 14.02
CA THR A 232 -3.09 4.29 14.79
C THR A 232 -1.79 4.52 14.05
N TYR A 233 -1.84 4.92 12.76
CA TYR A 233 -0.64 5.20 11.99
C TYR A 233 0.16 6.34 12.61
N TRP A 234 1.47 6.16 12.72
CA TRP A 234 2.34 7.12 13.38
C TRP A 234 2.33 8.50 12.71
N ASP A 235 2.30 8.55 11.38
CA ASP A 235 2.24 9.79 10.60
C ASP A 235 0.84 10.06 10.03
N LYS A 236 -0.19 9.77 10.80
CA LYS A 236 -1.59 9.99 10.40
C LYS A 236 -1.92 11.44 10.03
N LYS A 237 -1.10 12.41 10.48
CA LYS A 237 -1.29 13.84 10.15
C LYS A 237 -0.94 14.14 8.68
N SER A 238 -0.02 13.41 8.07
CA SER A 238 0.35 13.56 6.66
C SER A 238 -0.70 12.96 5.72
N VAL A 239 -1.52 12.01 6.21
CA VAL A 239 -2.55 11.34 5.42
C VAL A 239 -3.75 12.26 5.26
N LYS A 240 -3.97 12.78 4.04
CA LYS A 240 -5.04 13.74 3.73
C LYS A 240 -6.35 13.04 3.34
N LEU A 241 -6.28 11.91 2.65
CA LEU A 241 -7.45 11.15 2.26
C LEU A 241 -8.06 10.41 3.45
N ASP A 242 -9.37 10.46 3.58
CA ASP A 242 -10.12 9.67 4.57
C ASP A 242 -10.43 8.27 4.03
N THR A 243 -10.70 8.18 2.71
CA THR A 243 -11.10 6.94 2.06
C THR A 243 -10.56 6.88 0.63
N VAL A 244 -10.08 5.71 0.23
CA VAL A 244 -9.86 5.36 -1.18
C VAL A 244 -10.79 4.21 -1.51
N LYS A 245 -11.66 4.38 -2.50
CA LYS A 245 -12.53 3.33 -3.03
C LYS A 245 -11.83 2.65 -4.19
N PHE A 246 -11.64 1.36 -4.10
CA PHE A 246 -11.06 0.56 -5.18
C PHE A 246 -12.12 -0.28 -5.89
N SER A 247 -11.95 -0.40 -7.20
CA SER A 247 -12.65 -1.39 -8.03
C SER A 247 -11.68 -2.00 -9.03
N VAL A 248 -11.85 -3.30 -9.31
CA VAL A 248 -11.06 -3.98 -10.33
C VAL A 248 -11.61 -3.63 -11.70
N GLN A 249 -10.73 -3.13 -12.58
CA GLN A 249 -11.06 -2.80 -13.96
C GLN A 249 -10.08 -3.55 -14.87
N LYS A 250 -10.65 -4.31 -15.82
CA LYS A 250 -9.84 -5.25 -16.63
C LYS A 250 -9.31 -4.63 -17.93
N THR A 251 -9.78 -3.44 -18.32
CA THR A 251 -9.31 -2.79 -19.55
C THR A 251 -9.14 -1.28 -19.37
N PRO A 252 -8.10 -0.67 -19.97
CA PRO A 252 -7.89 0.78 -19.94
C PRO A 252 -9.04 1.58 -20.57
N SER A 253 -9.75 1.02 -21.57
CA SER A 253 -10.89 1.71 -22.17
C SER A 253 -12.08 1.81 -21.20
N THR A 254 -12.31 0.77 -20.39
CA THR A 254 -13.30 0.82 -19.29
C THR A 254 -12.89 1.86 -18.24
N ASP A 255 -11.62 1.91 -17.84
CA ASP A 255 -11.09 2.92 -16.91
C ASP A 255 -11.37 4.32 -17.41
N TYR A 256 -11.06 4.58 -18.68
CA TYR A 256 -11.22 5.90 -19.27
C TYR A 256 -12.70 6.33 -19.37
N ASN A 257 -13.61 5.42 -19.73
CA ASN A 257 -15.06 5.69 -19.75
C ASN A 257 -15.59 6.00 -18.35
N LEU A 258 -15.13 5.28 -17.32
CA LEU A 258 -15.50 5.54 -15.93
C LEU A 258 -14.94 6.89 -15.43
N TYR A 259 -13.71 7.26 -15.84
CA TYR A 259 -13.12 8.56 -15.55
C TYR A 259 -13.93 9.69 -16.22
N GLN A 260 -14.26 9.57 -17.51
CA GLN A 260 -15.07 10.55 -18.23
C GLN A 260 -16.47 10.75 -17.62
N SER A 261 -17.05 9.69 -17.06
CA SER A 261 -18.36 9.75 -16.37
C SER A 261 -18.26 10.18 -14.90
N GLY A 262 -17.06 10.56 -14.40
CA GLY A 262 -16.84 10.98 -13.01
C GLY A 262 -16.95 9.85 -11.98
N LYS A 263 -16.92 8.59 -12.41
CA LYS A 263 -16.94 7.41 -11.51
C LYS A 263 -15.56 6.97 -11.03
N LEU A 264 -14.51 7.40 -11.71
CA LEU A 264 -13.11 7.27 -11.29
C LEU A 264 -12.43 8.64 -11.28
N ASP A 265 -11.51 8.87 -10.35
CA ASP A 265 -10.72 10.10 -10.27
C ASP A 265 -9.43 10.04 -11.10
N ALA A 266 -9.06 8.85 -11.59
CA ALA A 266 -7.95 8.63 -12.52
C ALA A 266 -8.23 7.39 -13.38
N ALA A 267 -7.57 7.30 -14.54
CA ALA A 267 -7.67 6.15 -15.42
C ALA A 267 -6.31 5.81 -16.05
N PHE A 268 -6.06 4.52 -16.26
CA PHE A 268 -5.01 4.09 -17.19
C PHE A 268 -5.51 4.28 -18.63
N LEU A 269 -4.60 4.63 -19.52
CA LEU A 269 -4.90 4.91 -20.92
C LEU A 269 -4.34 3.80 -21.81
N ASP A 270 -5.09 3.38 -22.81
CA ASP A 270 -4.57 2.59 -23.90
C ASP A 270 -3.71 3.43 -24.86
N ALA A 271 -3.13 2.81 -25.87
CA ALA A 271 -2.25 3.48 -26.83
C ALA A 271 -2.96 4.59 -27.61
N GLN A 272 -4.24 4.40 -27.99
CA GLN A 272 -5.02 5.36 -28.75
C GLN A 272 -5.37 6.58 -27.89
N ALA A 273 -5.90 6.38 -26.69
CA ALA A 273 -6.20 7.45 -25.74
C ALA A 273 -4.92 8.19 -25.32
N THR A 274 -3.81 7.49 -25.11
CA THR A 274 -2.50 8.08 -24.83
C THR A 274 -2.07 9.04 -25.95
N LYS A 275 -2.21 8.63 -27.22
CA LYS A 275 -1.84 9.45 -28.37
C LYS A 275 -2.70 10.73 -28.45
N SER A 276 -4.00 10.62 -28.19
CA SER A 276 -4.95 11.75 -28.31
C SER A 276 -4.88 12.72 -27.12
N LEU A 277 -4.47 12.25 -25.94
CA LEU A 277 -4.44 13.03 -24.69
C LEU A 277 -3.04 13.54 -24.30
N LYS A 278 -2.00 13.09 -24.98
CA LYS A 278 -0.62 13.53 -24.70
C LYS A 278 -0.52 15.05 -24.74
N GLY A 279 0.01 15.63 -23.64
CA GLY A 279 0.16 17.08 -23.48
C GLY A 279 -1.09 17.84 -23.06
N LYS A 280 -2.26 17.20 -22.95
CA LYS A 280 -3.48 17.83 -22.43
C LYS A 280 -3.45 17.90 -20.89
N THR A 281 -4.21 18.84 -20.33
CA THR A 281 -4.38 18.99 -18.88
C THR A 281 -4.88 17.68 -18.26
N GLY A 282 -4.27 17.26 -17.14
CA GLY A 282 -4.58 16.00 -16.46
C GLY A 282 -3.81 14.78 -16.98
N TYR A 283 -3.18 14.85 -18.16
CA TYR A 283 -2.32 13.78 -18.64
C TYR A 283 -1.04 13.71 -17.81
N THR A 284 -0.75 12.52 -17.27
CA THR A 284 0.49 12.27 -16.51
C THR A 284 1.21 11.06 -17.05
N GLN A 285 2.52 11.12 -17.10
CA GLN A 285 3.38 10.01 -17.49
C GLN A 285 4.31 9.64 -16.35
N ARG A 286 4.34 8.36 -15.99
CA ARG A 286 5.24 7.83 -14.96
C ARG A 286 6.32 6.98 -15.63
N LYS A 287 7.59 7.26 -15.29
CA LYS A 287 8.69 6.38 -15.65
C LYS A 287 8.63 5.12 -14.79
N MET A 288 8.74 3.97 -15.42
CA MET A 288 8.77 2.67 -14.74
C MET A 288 10.09 1.95 -15.07
N SER A 289 10.66 1.27 -14.07
CA SER A 289 11.80 0.35 -14.26
C SER A 289 11.27 -1.05 -14.55
N THR A 290 10.56 -1.20 -15.68
CA THR A 290 9.92 -2.46 -16.06
C THR A 290 10.34 -2.81 -17.48
N THR A 291 10.71 -4.06 -17.70
CA THR A 291 10.94 -4.62 -19.02
C THR A 291 9.79 -5.58 -19.35
N GLN A 292 9.14 -5.34 -20.49
CA GLN A 292 8.18 -6.29 -21.03
C GLN A 292 8.89 -7.19 -22.02
N TYR A 293 8.66 -8.49 -21.91
CA TYR A 293 9.25 -9.49 -22.81
C TYR A 293 8.26 -10.63 -23.07
N LEU A 294 8.44 -11.30 -24.18
CA LEU A 294 7.75 -12.54 -24.51
C LEU A 294 8.57 -13.72 -23.96
N SER A 295 7.90 -14.59 -23.19
CA SER A 295 8.50 -15.82 -22.70
C SER A 295 7.93 -17.00 -23.50
N TYR A 296 8.81 -17.77 -24.12
CA TYR A 296 8.44 -18.94 -24.92
C TYR A 296 8.58 -20.21 -24.08
N ASN A 297 7.52 -21.01 -24.00
CA ASN A 297 7.56 -22.30 -23.31
C ASN A 297 8.28 -23.36 -24.19
N THR A 298 9.59 -23.33 -24.16
CA THR A 298 10.44 -24.24 -24.98
C THR A 298 10.40 -25.70 -24.51
N LYS A 299 9.81 -26.02 -23.34
CA LYS A 299 9.58 -27.40 -22.90
C LYS A 299 8.35 -27.99 -23.60
N LYS A 300 7.24 -27.25 -23.61
CA LYS A 300 5.99 -27.70 -24.23
C LYS A 300 6.00 -27.51 -25.74
N HIS A 301 6.75 -26.54 -26.24
CA HIS A 301 6.88 -26.14 -27.65
C HIS A 301 8.36 -26.14 -28.05
N PRO A 302 8.96 -27.33 -28.31
CA PRO A 302 10.39 -27.45 -28.64
C PRO A 302 10.82 -26.67 -29.88
N GLU A 303 9.91 -26.41 -30.81
CA GLU A 303 10.12 -25.57 -31.98
C GLU A 303 10.65 -24.17 -31.65
N PHE A 304 10.25 -23.61 -30.51
CA PHE A 304 10.77 -22.32 -30.03
C PHE A 304 12.20 -22.37 -29.50
N LYS A 305 12.88 -23.53 -29.50
CA LYS A 305 14.33 -23.57 -29.32
C LYS A 305 15.05 -22.99 -30.51
N ASN A 306 14.43 -23.03 -31.71
CA ASN A 306 14.95 -22.38 -32.89
C ASN A 306 14.87 -20.85 -32.75
N LYS A 307 16.05 -20.19 -32.79
CA LYS A 307 16.14 -18.74 -32.64
C LYS A 307 15.33 -17.98 -33.72
N ASN A 308 15.32 -18.49 -34.95
CA ASN A 308 14.63 -17.82 -36.07
C ASN A 308 13.11 -17.83 -35.95
N LEU A 309 12.53 -18.72 -35.13
CA LEU A 309 11.10 -18.75 -34.86
C LEU A 309 10.70 -17.81 -33.69
N ARG A 310 11.68 -17.19 -33.02
CA ARG A 310 11.43 -16.27 -31.90
C ARG A 310 11.68 -14.80 -32.27
N LEU A 311 12.20 -14.55 -33.47
CA LEU A 311 12.43 -13.23 -34.06
C LEU A 311 11.26 -12.84 -34.96
#